data_6ca88872a65f6b51478ddc9f39281ba3
#
_entry.id   6ca88872a65f6b51478ddc9f39281ba3
#
_cell.length_a   1.000
_cell.length_b   1.000
_cell.length_c   1.000
_cell.angle_alpha   90.00
_cell.angle_beta   90.00
_cell.angle_gamma   90.00
#
_symmetry.space_group_name_H-M   'P 1'
#
loop_
_entity.id
_entity.type
_entity.pdbx_description
1 polymer ?
#
loop_
_entity_poly.entity_id
_entity_poly.type
_entity_poly.pdbx_seq_one_letter_code
_entity_poly.pdbx_strand_id
1 'polypeptide(L)'
;TALGAVRHGGFIPWDDDVDMVVERKYIERLLDAIEQRYPDRYFVEAPLRTPGYLSSFIQIHRKNTVCREYLEIPEERCGIKIDIFVVENTYDNAFLRRLHGMRVEAGLLLLSCYRMYLWRNEFYKLSRGNKKAATMIHLKSFIGRLIAPTGKFWYAHVQRLMQMCSNDQSEYIVVPSGRKHFFGELKLRSDFL
;
A
#
# COMPACT_ATOMS: atom_id res chain seq x y z
N THR A 1 -12.64 10.60 -4.46
CA THR A 1 -13.64 11.21 -3.52
C THR A 1 -13.70 12.72 -3.66
N ALA A 2 -12.59 13.50 -3.60
CA ALA A 2 -12.61 14.96 -3.78
C ALA A 2 -13.15 15.36 -5.16
N LEU A 3 -12.75 14.64 -6.20
CA LEU A 3 -13.28 14.86 -7.57
C LEU A 3 -14.79 14.62 -7.65
N GLY A 4 -15.30 13.61 -6.95
CA GLY A 4 -16.73 13.34 -6.85
C GLY A 4 -17.49 14.47 -6.18
N ALA A 5 -16.97 14.99 -5.05
CA ALA A 5 -17.58 16.13 -4.36
C ALA A 5 -17.67 17.36 -5.24
N VAL A 6 -16.63 17.66 -6.02
CA VAL A 6 -16.58 18.84 -6.91
C VAL A 6 -17.44 18.66 -8.16
N ARG A 7 -17.41 17.49 -8.81
CA ARG A 7 -18.05 17.27 -10.10
C ARG A 7 -19.46 16.70 -10.02
N HIS A 8 -19.77 15.93 -8.97
CA HIS A 8 -21.00 15.18 -8.84
C HIS A 8 -21.82 15.53 -7.60
N GLY A 9 -21.30 16.40 -6.72
CA GLY A 9 -21.91 16.72 -5.43
C GLY A 9 -21.97 15.52 -4.47
N GLY A 10 -21.17 14.49 -4.70
CA GLY A 10 -21.14 13.24 -3.94
C GLY A 10 -20.07 12.30 -4.47
N PHE A 11 -20.31 10.98 -4.34
CA PHE A 11 -19.42 9.98 -4.93
C PHE A 11 -19.54 9.95 -6.45
N ILE A 12 -18.44 9.61 -7.12
CA ILE A 12 -18.47 9.29 -8.56
C ILE A 12 -19.28 8.00 -8.72
N PRO A 13 -20.33 7.95 -9.60
CA PRO A 13 -21.26 6.81 -9.66
C PRO A 13 -20.64 5.45 -10.00
N TRP A 14 -19.44 5.43 -10.57
CA TRP A 14 -18.72 4.21 -10.97
C TRP A 14 -17.44 3.99 -10.16
N ASP A 15 -17.26 4.74 -9.07
CA ASP A 15 -16.12 4.66 -8.15
C ASP A 15 -16.56 3.87 -6.91
N ASP A 16 -15.97 2.72 -6.68
CA ASP A 16 -16.40 1.75 -5.67
C ASP A 16 -15.44 1.66 -4.46
N ASP A 17 -14.41 2.53 -4.44
CA ASP A 17 -13.43 2.59 -3.35
C ASP A 17 -13.39 3.96 -2.66
N VAL A 18 -12.83 3.96 -1.47
CA VAL A 18 -12.54 5.17 -0.69
C VAL A 18 -11.08 5.14 -0.30
N ASP A 19 -10.32 6.03 -0.94
CA ASP A 19 -8.93 6.25 -0.62
C ASP A 19 -8.77 7.47 0.29
N MET A 20 -8.01 7.28 1.36
CA MET A 20 -7.61 8.34 2.28
C MET A 20 -6.10 8.47 2.30
N VAL A 21 -5.63 9.67 2.56
CA VAL A 21 -4.20 9.96 2.68
C VAL A 21 -3.95 10.57 4.06
N VAL A 22 -3.02 9.99 4.83
CA VAL A 22 -2.75 10.41 6.22
C VAL A 22 -1.24 10.47 6.47
N GLU A 23 -0.77 11.53 7.10
CA GLU A 23 0.63 11.65 7.48
C GLU A 23 1.04 10.59 8.52
N ARG A 24 2.26 10.09 8.40
CA ARG A 24 2.84 9.06 9.28
C ARG A 24 2.67 9.35 10.78
N LYS A 25 2.89 10.57 11.19
CA LYS A 25 2.82 10.96 12.61
C LYS A 25 1.45 10.74 13.26
N TYR A 26 0.37 10.65 12.47
CA TYR A 26 -0.98 10.44 12.98
C TYR A 26 -1.46 8.99 12.91
N ILE A 27 -0.73 8.12 12.20
CA ILE A 27 -1.19 6.77 11.87
C ILE A 27 -1.44 5.93 13.13
N GLU A 28 -0.46 5.79 14.02
CA GLU A 28 -0.61 4.93 15.20
C GLU A 28 -1.78 5.39 16.06
N ARG A 29 -1.89 6.71 16.30
CA ARG A 29 -3.01 7.27 17.06
C ARG A 29 -4.37 7.00 16.39
N LEU A 30 -4.44 7.06 15.07
CA LEU A 30 -5.65 6.77 14.31
C LEU A 30 -6.04 5.31 14.45
N LEU A 31 -5.10 4.38 14.26
CA LEU A 31 -5.36 2.94 14.33
C LEU A 31 -5.77 2.53 15.74
N ASP A 32 -5.06 3.00 16.77
CA ASP A 32 -5.41 2.74 18.16
C ASP A 32 -6.80 3.27 18.50
N ALA A 33 -7.15 4.47 18.03
CA ALA A 33 -8.47 5.03 18.26
C ALA A 33 -9.60 4.21 17.62
N ILE A 34 -9.38 3.66 16.43
CA ILE A 34 -10.35 2.80 15.74
C ILE A 34 -10.52 1.48 16.48
N GLU A 35 -9.42 0.83 16.85
CA GLU A 35 -9.44 -0.46 17.54
C GLU A 35 -10.04 -0.36 18.96
N GLN A 36 -9.79 0.75 19.66
CA GLN A 36 -10.34 0.97 21.00
C GLN A 36 -11.82 1.39 21.00
N ARG A 37 -12.22 2.27 20.05
CA ARG A 37 -13.59 2.80 20.02
C ARG A 37 -14.60 1.89 19.35
N TYR A 38 -14.13 1.10 18.36
CA TYR A 38 -15.02 0.34 17.49
C TYR A 38 -14.53 -1.11 17.28
N PRO A 39 -14.11 -1.83 18.35
CA PRO A 39 -13.53 -3.17 18.24
C PRO A 39 -14.49 -4.19 17.60
N ASP A 40 -15.80 -4.01 17.80
CA ASP A 40 -16.82 -4.93 17.26
C ASP A 40 -17.23 -4.59 15.82
N ARG A 41 -16.88 -3.40 15.32
CA ARG A 41 -17.34 -2.90 14.02
C ARG A 41 -16.28 -2.98 12.95
N TYR A 42 -15.01 -2.76 13.31
CA TYR A 42 -13.91 -2.68 12.37
C TYR A 42 -12.73 -3.57 12.79
N PHE A 43 -11.93 -3.96 11.82
CA PHE A 43 -10.59 -4.48 12.04
C PHE A 43 -9.61 -3.78 11.11
N VAL A 44 -8.36 -3.69 11.55
CA VAL A 44 -7.29 -2.98 10.86
C VAL A 44 -6.28 -3.97 10.33
N GLU A 45 -5.90 -3.80 9.06
CA GLU A 45 -4.75 -4.45 8.47
C GLU A 45 -3.69 -3.39 8.14
N ALA A 46 -2.53 -3.48 8.79
CA ALA A 46 -1.48 -2.49 8.64
C ALA A 46 -0.10 -3.13 8.48
N PRO A 47 0.79 -2.50 7.66
CA PRO A 47 2.18 -2.92 7.53
C PRO A 47 2.87 -3.04 8.88
N LEU A 48 3.62 -4.14 9.09
CA LEU A 48 4.36 -4.47 10.31
C LEU A 48 3.52 -4.70 11.57
N ARG A 49 2.24 -4.32 11.59
CA ARG A 49 1.32 -4.50 12.72
C ARG A 49 0.53 -5.81 12.58
N THR A 50 0.03 -6.10 11.38
CA THR A 50 -0.80 -7.29 11.14
C THR A 50 0.03 -8.44 10.59
N PRO A 51 0.09 -9.59 11.29
CA PRO A 51 0.83 -10.76 10.81
C PRO A 51 0.32 -11.24 9.43
N GLY A 52 1.24 -11.44 8.50
CA GLY A 52 0.91 -11.92 7.15
C GLY A 52 0.33 -10.89 6.20
N TYR A 53 0.11 -9.65 6.63
CA TYR A 53 -0.26 -8.55 5.76
C TYR A 53 0.96 -8.09 4.95
N LEU A 54 0.83 -8.05 3.62
CA LEU A 54 1.95 -7.78 2.71
C LEU A 54 1.72 -6.55 1.81
N SER A 55 0.68 -5.78 2.04
CA SER A 55 0.48 -4.50 1.37
C SER A 55 1.37 -3.40 1.97
N SER A 56 1.53 -2.30 1.22
CA SER A 56 2.30 -1.13 1.66
C SER A 56 1.41 0.03 2.12
N PHE A 57 0.10 -0.17 2.15
CA PHE A 57 -0.90 0.76 2.64
C PHE A 57 -1.75 0.07 3.71
N ILE A 58 -2.54 0.82 4.44
CA ILE A 58 -3.36 0.35 5.55
C ILE A 58 -4.78 0.13 5.05
N GLN A 59 -5.45 -0.88 5.56
CA GLN A 59 -6.86 -1.16 5.28
C GLN A 59 -7.67 -1.20 6.56
N ILE A 60 -8.81 -0.53 6.56
CA ILE A 60 -9.79 -0.60 7.63
C ILE A 60 -11.02 -1.28 7.08
N HIS A 61 -11.27 -2.48 7.55
CA HIS A 61 -12.37 -3.33 7.10
C HIS A 61 -13.56 -3.26 8.06
N ARG A 62 -14.77 -3.21 7.50
CA ARG A 62 -15.99 -3.35 8.28
C ARG A 62 -16.27 -4.83 8.53
N LYS A 63 -16.37 -5.23 9.79
CA LYS A 63 -16.76 -6.59 10.21
C LYS A 63 -18.17 -6.93 9.74
N ASN A 64 -18.44 -8.21 9.57
CA ASN A 64 -19.74 -8.73 9.16
C ASN A 64 -20.20 -8.21 7.79
N THR A 65 -19.26 -7.85 6.93
CA THR A 65 -19.50 -7.54 5.51
C THR A 65 -18.55 -8.36 4.64
N VAL A 66 -18.94 -8.63 3.41
CA VAL A 66 -18.10 -9.34 2.44
C VAL A 66 -17.98 -8.51 1.18
N CYS A 67 -16.74 -8.16 0.84
CA CYS A 67 -16.37 -7.55 -0.42
C CYS A 67 -15.28 -8.41 -1.05
N ARG A 68 -15.64 -9.25 -2.03
CA ARG A 68 -14.70 -10.18 -2.68
C ARG A 68 -13.90 -9.47 -3.74
N GLU A 69 -12.60 -9.50 -3.59
CA GLU A 69 -11.66 -9.12 -4.63
C GLU A 69 -11.28 -10.32 -5.51
N TYR A 70 -10.48 -10.04 -6.55
CA TYR A 70 -10.03 -11.07 -7.51
C TYR A 70 -9.11 -12.14 -6.89
N LEU A 71 -8.50 -11.87 -5.73
CA LEU A 71 -7.63 -12.81 -5.03
C LEU A 71 -8.45 -13.59 -4.00
N GLU A 72 -8.16 -14.89 -3.86
CA GLU A 72 -8.75 -15.72 -2.80
C GLU A 72 -8.21 -15.28 -1.44
N ILE A 73 -8.92 -14.36 -0.80
CA ILE A 73 -8.68 -13.91 0.57
C ILE A 73 -9.73 -14.59 1.46
N PRO A 74 -9.36 -15.05 2.66
CA PRO A 74 -10.33 -15.60 3.62
C PRO A 74 -11.50 -14.64 3.87
N GLU A 75 -12.71 -15.16 3.95
CA GLU A 75 -13.93 -14.34 4.08
C GLU A 75 -13.89 -13.41 5.30
N GLU A 76 -13.24 -13.83 6.38
CA GLU A 76 -13.03 -13.03 7.59
C GLU A 76 -12.24 -11.75 7.33
N ARG A 77 -11.47 -11.71 6.23
CA ARG A 77 -10.62 -10.60 5.81
C ARG A 77 -11.16 -9.86 4.58
N CYS A 78 -12.35 -10.20 4.11
CA CYS A 78 -12.97 -9.65 2.91
C CYS A 78 -14.08 -8.62 3.22
N GLY A 79 -13.96 -7.81 4.26
CA GLY A 79 -14.94 -6.76 4.57
C GLY A 79 -14.90 -5.58 3.58
N ILE A 80 -15.99 -4.84 3.50
CA ILE A 80 -15.98 -3.50 2.88
C ILE A 80 -14.90 -2.68 3.57
N LYS A 81 -14.03 -2.03 2.80
CA LYS A 81 -12.83 -1.40 3.32
C LYS A 81 -12.64 0.04 2.86
N ILE A 82 -11.80 0.72 3.62
CA ILE A 82 -11.20 2.01 3.27
C ILE A 82 -9.70 1.79 3.17
N ASP A 83 -9.08 2.25 2.10
CA ASP A 83 -7.64 2.20 1.92
C ASP A 83 -7.00 3.50 2.40
N ILE A 84 -5.98 3.40 3.26
CA ILE A 84 -5.23 4.55 3.78
C ILE A 84 -3.80 4.49 3.26
N PHE A 85 -3.47 5.47 2.44
CA PHE A 85 -2.13 5.71 1.95
C PHE A 85 -1.38 6.62 2.92
N VAL A 86 -0.20 6.19 3.32
CA VAL A 86 0.58 6.94 4.30
C VAL A 86 1.49 7.94 3.60
N VAL A 87 1.42 9.18 4.03
CA VAL A 87 2.38 10.21 3.62
C VAL A 87 3.62 10.09 4.48
N GLU A 88 4.73 9.90 3.83
CA GLU A 88 6.05 9.81 4.46
C GLU A 88 6.84 11.10 4.27
N ASN A 89 7.70 11.40 5.23
CA ASN A 89 8.69 12.43 5.09
C ASN A 89 9.75 12.01 4.06
N THR A 90 10.32 12.95 3.34
CA THR A 90 11.44 12.69 2.45
C THR A 90 12.52 13.76 2.61
N TYR A 91 13.67 13.54 1.97
CA TYR A 91 14.82 14.44 2.11
C TYR A 91 14.61 15.70 1.28
N ASP A 92 14.89 16.86 1.86
CA ASP A 92 14.89 18.15 1.14
C ASP A 92 16.04 18.22 0.12
N ASN A 93 17.19 17.61 0.43
CA ASN A 93 18.28 17.46 -0.52
C ASN A 93 17.88 16.54 -1.68
N ALA A 94 17.89 17.07 -2.91
CA ALA A 94 17.44 16.39 -4.10
C ALA A 94 18.22 15.10 -4.42
N PHE A 95 19.53 15.07 -4.16
CA PHE A 95 20.36 13.89 -4.38
C PHE A 95 20.00 12.76 -3.40
N LEU A 96 19.91 13.06 -2.11
CA LEU A 96 19.52 12.10 -1.07
C LEU A 96 18.10 11.59 -1.31
N ARG A 97 17.18 12.47 -1.64
CA ARG A 97 15.80 12.13 -1.98
C ARG A 97 15.74 11.15 -3.15
N ARG A 98 16.48 11.42 -4.23
CA ARG A 98 16.54 10.54 -5.39
C ARG A 98 17.15 9.17 -5.07
N LEU A 99 18.25 9.14 -4.33
CA LEU A 99 18.89 7.90 -3.90
C LEU A 99 17.96 7.05 -3.01
N HIS A 100 17.31 7.70 -2.05
CA HIS A 100 16.33 7.05 -1.18
C HIS A 100 15.16 6.48 -2.00
N GLY A 101 14.60 7.28 -2.92
CA GLY A 101 13.53 6.85 -3.80
C GLY A 101 13.88 5.64 -4.65
N MET A 102 15.07 5.62 -5.27
CA MET A 102 15.52 4.45 -6.05
C MET A 102 15.63 3.19 -5.20
N ARG A 103 16.08 3.30 -3.94
CA ARG A 103 16.15 2.16 -3.02
C ARG A 103 14.76 1.64 -2.65
N VAL A 104 13.83 2.55 -2.38
CA VAL A 104 12.42 2.19 -2.09
C VAL A 104 11.78 1.51 -3.29
N GLU A 105 11.92 2.07 -4.49
CA GLU A 105 11.38 1.49 -5.73
C GLU A 105 11.95 0.09 -6.02
N ALA A 106 13.24 -0.10 -5.86
CA ALA A 106 13.88 -1.41 -6.00
C ALA A 106 13.31 -2.41 -4.98
N GLY A 107 13.13 -1.97 -3.73
CA GLY A 107 12.52 -2.78 -2.68
C GLY A 107 11.07 -3.16 -2.99
N LEU A 108 10.25 -2.21 -3.42
CA LEU A 108 8.86 -2.44 -3.83
C LEU A 108 8.76 -3.39 -5.03
N LEU A 109 9.69 -3.30 -5.98
CA LEU A 109 9.78 -4.26 -7.08
C LEU A 109 10.04 -5.68 -6.58
N LEU A 110 10.99 -5.87 -5.65
CA LEU A 110 11.26 -7.17 -5.03
C LEU A 110 10.02 -7.70 -4.28
N LEU A 111 9.34 -6.85 -3.51
CA LEU A 111 8.10 -7.24 -2.84
C LEU A 111 6.99 -7.60 -3.84
N SER A 112 6.89 -6.90 -4.96
CA SER A 112 5.97 -7.26 -6.04
C SER A 112 6.28 -8.66 -6.60
N CYS A 113 7.55 -9.02 -6.75
CA CYS A 113 7.97 -10.35 -7.18
C CYS A 113 7.61 -11.41 -6.13
N TYR A 114 7.85 -11.11 -4.85
CA TYR A 114 7.51 -12.02 -3.74
C TYR A 114 6.01 -12.27 -3.66
N ARG A 115 5.18 -11.22 -3.70
CA ARG A 115 3.71 -11.36 -3.74
C ARG A 115 3.25 -12.15 -4.97
N MET A 116 3.83 -11.88 -6.14
CA MET A 116 3.53 -12.62 -7.37
C MET A 116 3.83 -14.12 -7.24
N TYR A 117 4.91 -14.49 -6.54
CA TYR A 117 5.22 -15.88 -6.25
C TYR A 117 4.20 -16.52 -5.31
N LEU A 118 3.81 -15.83 -4.22
CA LEU A 118 2.86 -16.35 -3.24
C LEU A 118 1.48 -16.61 -3.87
N TRP A 119 1.00 -15.70 -4.69
CA TRP A 119 -0.33 -15.79 -5.31
C TRP A 119 -0.28 -16.10 -6.82
N ARG A 120 0.76 -16.78 -7.28
CA ARG A 120 0.98 -17.06 -8.70
C ARG A 120 -0.18 -17.75 -9.39
N ASN A 121 -0.87 -18.66 -8.71
CA ASN A 121 -1.98 -19.42 -9.29
C ASN A 121 -3.15 -18.49 -9.64
N GLU A 122 -3.46 -17.53 -8.77
CA GLU A 122 -4.51 -16.55 -9.00
C GLU A 122 -4.13 -15.60 -10.14
N PHE A 123 -2.91 -15.09 -10.12
CA PHE A 123 -2.42 -14.25 -11.21
C PHE A 123 -2.41 -14.97 -12.57
N TYR A 124 -2.13 -16.29 -12.60
CA TYR A 124 -2.25 -17.07 -13.83
C TYR A 124 -3.70 -17.20 -14.30
N LYS A 125 -4.65 -17.43 -13.39
CA LYS A 125 -6.08 -17.45 -13.77
C LYS A 125 -6.49 -16.11 -14.41
N LEU A 126 -6.08 -14.99 -13.82
CA LEU A 126 -6.39 -13.63 -14.32
C LEU A 126 -5.70 -13.31 -15.65
N SER A 127 -4.56 -13.92 -15.96
CA SER A 127 -3.79 -13.67 -17.18
C SER A 127 -4.21 -14.51 -18.38
N ARG A 128 -5.27 -15.34 -18.26
CA ARG A 128 -5.72 -16.23 -19.33
C ARG A 128 -5.97 -15.43 -20.62
N GLY A 129 -5.34 -15.91 -21.71
CA GLY A 129 -5.43 -15.24 -23.02
C GLY A 129 -4.43 -14.11 -23.26
N ASN A 130 -3.71 -13.64 -22.24
CA ASN A 130 -2.69 -12.59 -22.38
C ASN A 130 -1.27 -13.14 -22.16
N LYS A 131 -0.60 -13.51 -23.26
CA LYS A 131 0.76 -14.08 -23.24
C LYS A 131 1.78 -13.15 -22.57
N LYS A 132 1.72 -11.83 -22.80
CA LYS A 132 2.64 -10.86 -22.19
C LYS A 132 2.49 -10.81 -20.67
N ALA A 133 1.24 -10.79 -20.18
CA ALA A 133 0.95 -10.84 -18.76
C ALA A 133 1.46 -12.15 -18.14
N ALA A 134 1.20 -13.30 -18.76
CA ALA A 134 1.67 -14.60 -18.30
C ALA A 134 3.21 -14.65 -18.21
N THR A 135 3.93 -14.16 -19.23
CA THR A 135 5.41 -14.10 -19.22
C THR A 135 5.92 -13.24 -18.05
N MET A 136 5.30 -12.07 -17.81
CA MET A 136 5.68 -11.21 -16.70
C MET A 136 5.44 -11.89 -15.34
N ILE A 137 4.32 -12.60 -15.19
CA ILE A 137 4.00 -13.38 -13.98
C ILE A 137 5.05 -14.47 -13.77
N HIS A 138 5.43 -15.20 -14.81
CA HIS A 138 6.48 -16.23 -14.71
C HIS A 138 7.81 -15.63 -14.25
N LEU A 139 8.27 -14.54 -14.89
CA LEU A 139 9.53 -13.89 -14.54
C LEU A 139 9.51 -13.39 -13.08
N LYS A 140 8.49 -12.64 -12.71
CA LYS A 140 8.37 -12.13 -11.34
C LYS A 140 8.23 -13.25 -10.31
N SER A 141 7.48 -14.31 -10.61
CA SER A 141 7.32 -15.46 -9.71
C SER A 141 8.64 -16.22 -9.53
N PHE A 142 9.45 -16.34 -10.59
CA PHE A 142 10.77 -16.95 -10.48
C PHE A 142 11.69 -16.13 -9.53
N ILE A 143 11.77 -14.82 -9.71
CA ILE A 143 12.52 -13.93 -8.80
C ILE A 143 11.94 -14.03 -7.37
N GLY A 144 10.62 -14.00 -7.24
CA GLY A 144 9.93 -14.11 -5.96
C GLY A 144 10.22 -15.42 -5.24
N ARG A 145 10.36 -16.54 -5.97
CA ARG A 145 10.76 -17.82 -5.41
C ARG A 145 12.16 -17.78 -4.80
N LEU A 146 13.11 -17.10 -5.45
CA LEU A 146 14.48 -16.99 -4.95
C LEU A 146 14.56 -16.21 -3.64
N ILE A 147 13.72 -15.17 -3.47
CA ILE A 147 13.70 -14.34 -2.26
C ILE A 147 12.70 -14.85 -1.21
N ALA A 148 11.87 -15.84 -1.52
CA ALA A 148 10.83 -16.33 -0.61
C ALA A 148 11.32 -16.74 0.78
N PRO A 149 12.47 -17.40 0.96
CA PRO A 149 12.98 -17.75 2.29
C PRO A 149 13.23 -16.53 3.19
N THR A 150 13.55 -15.37 2.60
CA THR A 150 13.81 -14.10 3.30
C THR A 150 12.73 -13.05 3.07
N GLY A 151 11.59 -13.44 2.47
CA GLY A 151 10.54 -12.52 2.03
C GLY A 151 9.98 -11.64 3.16
N LYS A 152 9.79 -12.20 4.35
CA LYS A 152 9.35 -11.43 5.53
C LYS A 152 10.39 -10.38 5.97
N PHE A 153 11.67 -10.73 5.91
CA PHE A 153 12.75 -9.79 6.20
C PHE A 153 12.74 -8.64 5.19
N TRP A 154 12.66 -8.95 3.89
CA TRP A 154 12.60 -7.93 2.84
C TRP A 154 11.37 -7.04 2.97
N TYR A 155 10.22 -7.62 3.31
CA TYR A 155 9.01 -6.83 3.58
C TYR A 155 9.24 -5.82 4.70
N ALA A 156 9.72 -6.29 5.86
CA ALA A 156 10.00 -5.42 6.99
C ALA A 156 11.08 -4.37 6.68
N HIS A 157 12.11 -4.76 5.93
CA HIS A 157 13.17 -3.84 5.51
C HIS A 157 12.64 -2.71 4.64
N VAL A 158 11.82 -3.02 3.63
CA VAL A 158 11.25 -2.01 2.73
C VAL A 158 10.30 -1.08 3.47
N GLN A 159 9.47 -1.61 4.38
CA GLN A 159 8.56 -0.78 5.20
C GLN A 159 9.36 0.20 6.09
N ARG A 160 10.47 -0.24 6.69
CA ARG A 160 11.35 0.65 7.47
C ARG A 160 12.11 1.64 6.59
N LEU A 161 12.49 1.22 5.39
CA LEU A 161 13.15 2.09 4.43
C LEU A 161 12.26 3.26 4.00
N MET A 162 10.97 3.02 3.78
CA MET A 162 10.00 4.08 3.49
C MET A 162 9.91 5.13 4.60
N GLN A 163 10.08 4.69 5.85
CA GLN A 163 9.99 5.54 7.06
C GLN A 163 11.35 6.12 7.51
N MET A 164 12.39 5.99 6.68
CA MET A 164 13.76 6.34 7.12
C MET A 164 13.95 7.83 7.38
N CYS A 165 13.23 8.70 6.68
CA CYS A 165 13.30 10.15 6.92
C CYS A 165 12.35 10.53 8.04
N SER A 166 12.90 10.87 9.22
CA SER A 166 12.13 11.24 10.42
C SER A 166 11.91 12.74 10.59
N ASN A 167 12.30 13.57 9.59
CA ASN A 167 12.16 15.02 9.69
C ASN A 167 10.72 15.46 9.38
N ASP A 168 9.92 15.67 10.42
CA ASP A 168 8.53 16.15 10.30
C ASP A 168 8.42 17.61 9.80
N GLN A 169 9.54 18.31 9.68
CA GLN A 169 9.63 19.67 9.13
C GLN A 169 10.17 19.69 7.69
N SER A 170 10.36 18.51 7.07
CA SER A 170 10.82 18.46 5.68
C SER A 170 9.87 19.22 4.75
N GLU A 171 10.45 19.98 3.81
CA GLU A 171 9.71 20.74 2.81
C GLU A 171 8.92 19.82 1.87
N TYR A 172 9.48 18.64 1.61
CA TYR A 172 8.89 17.67 0.70
C TYR A 172 8.34 16.47 1.44
N ILE A 173 7.21 15.98 0.95
CA ILE A 173 6.53 14.75 1.38
C ILE A 173 6.26 13.86 0.19
N VAL A 174 6.01 12.58 0.45
CA VAL A 174 5.78 11.58 -0.59
C VAL A 174 4.82 10.49 -0.13
N VAL A 175 4.06 9.92 -1.06
CA VAL A 175 3.24 8.72 -0.82
C VAL A 175 3.93 7.53 -1.51
N PRO A 176 4.71 6.70 -0.79
CA PRO A 176 5.53 5.65 -1.39
C PRO A 176 4.76 4.36 -1.70
N SER A 177 3.52 4.25 -1.26
CA SER A 177 2.69 3.06 -1.47
C SER A 177 2.06 3.08 -2.86
N GLY A 178 2.36 2.11 -3.69
CA GLY A 178 1.78 2.00 -5.00
C GLY A 178 2.75 2.24 -6.16
N ARG A 179 2.27 2.13 -7.38
CA ARG A 179 3.10 2.21 -8.58
C ARG A 179 3.51 3.65 -8.85
N LYS A 180 4.81 3.89 -9.05
CA LYS A 180 5.40 5.16 -9.47
C LYS A 180 5.29 6.32 -8.47
N HIS A 181 4.83 6.06 -7.24
CA HIS A 181 4.42 7.12 -6.35
C HIS A 181 5.60 7.80 -5.67
N PHE A 182 6.71 7.13 -5.45
CA PHE A 182 7.83 7.74 -4.74
C PHE A 182 8.47 8.91 -5.51
N PHE A 183 8.48 8.84 -6.85
CA PHE A 183 8.97 9.93 -7.71
C PHE A 183 7.85 10.76 -8.32
N GLY A 184 6.67 10.18 -8.54
CA GLY A 184 5.56 10.82 -9.23
C GLY A 184 4.64 11.66 -8.35
N GLU A 185 4.60 11.39 -7.05
CA GLU A 185 3.74 12.08 -6.08
C GLU A 185 4.53 12.81 -5.00
N LEU A 186 5.68 13.34 -5.38
CA LEU A 186 6.40 14.30 -4.57
C LEU A 186 5.60 15.59 -4.51
N LYS A 187 5.31 16.05 -3.30
CA LYS A 187 4.56 17.28 -3.06
C LYS A 187 5.29 18.17 -2.06
N LEU A 188 5.06 19.46 -2.14
CA LEU A 188 5.41 20.36 -1.07
C LEU A 188 4.45 20.11 0.11
N ARG A 189 4.98 20.13 1.31
CA ARG A 189 4.17 19.98 2.53
C ARG A 189 3.13 21.08 2.66
N SER A 190 3.48 22.31 2.26
CA SER A 190 2.56 23.47 2.24
C SER A 190 1.32 23.25 1.37
N ASP A 191 1.44 22.44 0.32
CA ASP A 191 0.33 22.19 -0.61
C ASP A 191 -0.58 21.05 -0.13
N PHE A 192 -0.14 20.32 0.92
CA PHE A 192 -0.87 19.18 1.47
C PHE A 192 -1.72 19.56 2.68
N LEU A 193 -1.32 20.59 3.43
CA LEU A 193 -1.98 21.10 4.62
C LEU A 193 -2.93 22.24 4.28
#